data_3aa2f295383cb20773a8a93edf441045
#
_entry.id   3aa2f295383cb20773a8a93edf441045
#
_cell.length_a   1.000
_cell.length_b   1.000
_cell.length_c   1.000
_cell.angle_alpha   90.00
_cell.angle_beta   90.00
_cell.angle_gamma   90.00
#
_symmetry.space_group_name_H-M   'P 1'
#
loop_
_entity.id
_entity.type
_entity.pdbx_description
1 polymer ?
#
loop_
_entity_poly.entity_id
_entity_poly.type
_entity_poly.pdbx_seq_one_letter_code
_entity_poly.pdbx_strand_id
1 'polypeptide(L)'
;MVPLIESQNEDLDVEWVDKVMRALEGKTLPFNSFAVGENRKTGEGLKDLCTMYVSRASRVSSIEENGPDFVCVELVGSRFLRRMVRLLVASAVREASKPLELRDENVLLKICDADDRSLPASAFPGAGLCFAGVGFSYTDFAFYKLQPKAEAARLRELFLSTEEVTEEETEEK
;
A
#
# COMPACT_ATOMS: atom_id res chain seq x y z
N MET A 1 -2.83 3.06 -5.10
CA MET A 1 -1.82 2.15 -5.67
C MET A 1 -1.73 0.95 -4.77
N VAL A 2 -1.93 -0.24 -5.31
CA VAL A 2 -2.12 -1.45 -4.52
C VAL A 2 -1.05 -2.46 -4.94
N PRO A 3 -0.15 -2.91 -4.05
CA PRO A 3 0.62 -4.10 -4.31
C PRO A 3 -0.22 -5.34 -4.03
N LEU A 4 -0.40 -6.18 -5.03
CA LEU A 4 -0.89 -7.53 -4.84
C LEU A 4 0.28 -8.38 -4.34
N ILE A 5 0.14 -8.96 -3.16
CA ILE A 5 1.09 -9.94 -2.62
C ILE A 5 0.39 -11.28 -2.77
N GLU A 6 0.92 -12.15 -3.62
CA GLU A 6 0.52 -13.56 -3.57
C GLU A 6 0.85 -14.09 -2.17
N SER A 7 -0.17 -14.31 -1.39
CA SER A 7 -0.05 -14.97 -0.10
C SER A 7 0.12 -16.45 -0.35
N GLN A 8 1.35 -16.91 -0.55
CA GLN A 8 1.68 -18.34 -0.38
C GLN A 8 1.62 -18.77 1.09
N ASN A 9 1.28 -17.85 2.00
CA ASN A 9 1.08 -18.09 3.41
C ASN A 9 -0.40 -17.94 3.73
N GLU A 10 -1.11 -19.04 3.86
CA GLU A 10 -2.49 -19.09 4.38
C GLU A 10 -2.60 -18.46 5.79
N ASP A 11 -1.47 -18.20 6.44
CA ASP A 11 -1.34 -17.74 7.82
C ASP A 11 -1.05 -16.23 7.99
N LEU A 12 -1.03 -15.42 6.92
CA LEU A 12 -0.80 -13.98 7.11
C LEU A 12 -2.01 -13.33 7.79
N ASP A 13 -1.77 -12.77 8.97
CA ASP A 13 -2.75 -12.01 9.74
C ASP A 13 -3.01 -10.64 9.09
N VAL A 14 -3.96 -10.61 8.14
CA VAL A 14 -4.33 -9.41 7.37
C VAL A 14 -4.95 -8.34 8.26
N GLU A 15 -5.67 -8.75 9.32
CA GLU A 15 -6.25 -7.81 10.28
C GLU A 15 -5.15 -7.05 11.04
N TRP A 16 -4.06 -7.74 11.35
CA TRP A 16 -2.90 -7.10 11.97
C TRP A 16 -2.18 -6.16 10.99
N VAL A 17 -2.03 -6.56 9.72
CA VAL A 17 -1.50 -5.68 8.68
C VAL A 17 -2.36 -4.41 8.58
N ASP A 18 -3.69 -4.54 8.53
CA ASP A 18 -4.61 -3.40 8.49
C ASP A 18 -4.46 -2.49 9.71
N LYS A 19 -4.36 -3.07 10.90
CA LYS A 19 -4.16 -2.33 12.15
C LYS A 19 -2.87 -1.48 12.12
N VAL A 20 -1.76 -2.07 11.71
CA VAL A 20 -0.46 -1.40 11.60
C VAL A 20 -0.49 -0.30 10.53
N MET A 21 -1.15 -0.55 9.39
CA MET A 21 -1.28 0.42 8.31
C MET A 21 -2.15 1.60 8.72
N ARG A 22 -3.28 1.36 9.37
CA ARG A 22 -4.19 2.42 9.88
C ARG A 22 -3.54 3.35 10.88
N ALA A 23 -2.50 2.94 11.57
CA ALA A 23 -1.75 3.81 12.47
C ALA A 23 -1.19 5.07 11.77
N LEU A 24 -1.04 5.05 10.44
CA LEU A 24 -0.57 6.17 9.62
C LEU A 24 -1.69 7.11 9.18
N GLU A 25 -2.98 6.68 9.19
CA GLU A 25 -4.09 7.47 8.64
C GLU A 25 -4.24 8.84 9.31
N GLY A 26 -4.46 9.87 8.51
CA GLY A 26 -4.67 11.25 8.94
C GLY A 26 -3.40 11.95 9.44
N LYS A 27 -2.24 11.30 9.41
CA LYS A 27 -1.00 11.86 9.94
C LYS A 27 -0.09 12.42 8.84
N THR A 28 0.60 13.52 9.17
CA THR A 28 1.70 14.08 8.38
C THR A 28 3.00 13.72 9.07
N LEU A 29 3.81 12.87 8.43
CA LEU A 29 4.99 12.25 9.03
C LEU A 29 6.21 12.38 8.10
N PRO A 30 7.44 12.36 8.67
CA PRO A 30 8.66 12.22 7.89
C PRO A 30 8.82 10.76 7.45
N PHE A 31 8.77 10.48 6.15
CA PHE A 31 8.93 9.13 5.61
C PHE A 31 10.35 8.87 5.07
N ASN A 32 11.36 9.55 5.59
CA ASN A 32 12.77 9.41 5.16
C ASN A 32 13.30 7.99 5.28
N SER A 33 12.95 7.31 6.39
CA SER A 33 13.32 5.91 6.62
C SER A 33 12.79 4.98 5.54
N PHE A 34 11.64 5.30 4.94
CA PHE A 34 11.01 4.52 3.88
C PHE A 34 11.38 4.98 2.46
N ALA A 35 12.40 5.84 2.32
CA ALA A 35 12.81 6.36 1.02
C ALA A 35 14.15 5.79 0.58
N VAL A 36 14.30 5.51 -0.73
CA VAL A 36 15.57 5.14 -1.34
C VAL A 36 15.97 6.19 -2.35
N GLY A 37 17.16 6.74 -2.20
CA GLY A 37 17.73 7.77 -3.08
C GLY A 37 18.95 8.42 -2.46
N GLU A 38 19.59 9.34 -3.21
CA GLU A 38 20.74 10.07 -2.74
C GLU A 38 20.48 10.78 -1.41
N ASN A 39 21.52 10.81 -0.57
CA ASN A 39 21.52 11.53 0.70
C ASN A 39 21.12 12.99 0.45
N ARG A 40 19.86 13.33 0.67
CA ARG A 40 19.51 14.72 0.84
C ARG A 40 20.17 15.15 2.14
N LYS A 41 21.09 16.12 2.02
CA LYS A 41 21.77 16.70 3.17
C LYS A 41 20.70 17.11 4.18
N THR A 42 20.75 16.51 5.35
CA THR A 42 20.02 16.89 6.56
C THR A 42 20.04 18.41 6.68
N GLY A 43 18.93 19.06 6.47
CA GLY A 43 18.83 20.52 6.61
C GLY A 43 17.55 21.15 6.06
N GLU A 44 16.79 20.47 5.22
CA GLU A 44 15.54 21.00 4.66
C GLU A 44 14.35 20.15 5.10
N GLY A 45 14.12 20.06 6.40
CA GLY A 45 13.18 19.16 7.08
C GLY A 45 11.71 19.18 6.66
N LEU A 46 11.31 20.05 5.73
CA LEU A 46 9.93 20.11 5.22
C LEU A 46 9.71 19.28 3.94
N LYS A 47 10.78 18.90 3.22
CA LYS A 47 10.63 18.24 1.90
C LYS A 47 10.23 16.78 1.93
N ASP A 48 10.37 16.13 3.06
CA ASP A 48 10.12 14.68 3.20
C ASP A 48 8.86 14.36 4.01
N LEU A 49 8.12 15.38 4.43
CA LEU A 49 6.81 15.23 5.06
C LEU A 49 5.79 14.80 4.02
N CYS A 50 5.07 13.73 4.32
CA CYS A 50 3.93 13.27 3.54
C CYS A 50 2.72 13.10 4.46
N THR A 51 1.54 13.49 3.98
CA THR A 51 0.29 13.21 4.68
C THR A 51 -0.29 11.92 4.15
N MET A 52 -0.54 10.96 5.03
CA MET A 52 -1.22 9.72 4.68
C MET A 52 -2.70 9.88 4.95
N TYR A 53 -3.51 9.92 3.91
CA TYR A 53 -4.95 10.13 4.03
C TYR A 53 -5.70 8.81 4.25
N VAL A 54 -5.36 7.78 3.50
CA VAL A 54 -5.88 6.42 3.65
C VAL A 54 -4.71 5.46 3.70
N SER A 55 -4.76 4.49 4.61
CA SER A 55 -3.76 3.44 4.74
C SER A 55 -4.43 2.20 5.34
N ARG A 56 -4.81 1.24 4.50
CA ARG A 56 -5.64 0.09 4.86
C ARG A 56 -5.18 -1.17 4.17
N ALA A 57 -5.47 -2.30 4.79
CA ALA A 57 -5.28 -3.61 4.19
C ALA A 57 -6.58 -4.42 4.24
N SER A 58 -6.82 -5.24 3.24
CA SER A 58 -7.97 -6.12 3.18
C SER A 58 -7.65 -7.40 2.41
N ARG A 59 -8.34 -8.48 2.74
CA ARG A 59 -8.29 -9.71 1.94
C ARG A 59 -9.26 -9.56 0.76
N VAL A 60 -8.80 -9.95 -0.41
CA VAL A 60 -9.58 -9.95 -1.65
C VAL A 60 -9.54 -11.35 -2.22
N SER A 61 -10.70 -11.96 -2.40
CA SER A 61 -10.80 -13.28 -3.02
C SER A 61 -10.49 -13.22 -4.51
N SER A 62 -9.84 -14.25 -5.02
CA SER A 62 -9.63 -14.42 -6.46
C SER A 62 -10.95 -14.39 -7.22
N ILE A 63 -10.90 -13.91 -8.45
CA ILE A 63 -12.03 -13.99 -9.41
C ILE A 63 -12.09 -15.40 -10.00
N GLU A 64 -10.95 -16.06 -10.11
CA GLU A 64 -10.88 -17.44 -10.58
C GLU A 64 -11.46 -18.40 -9.53
N GLU A 65 -12.26 -19.35 -9.99
CA GLU A 65 -12.81 -20.42 -9.14
C GLU A 65 -11.63 -21.27 -8.63
N ASN A 66 -11.38 -21.25 -7.31
CA ASN A 66 -10.21 -21.82 -6.62
C ASN A 66 -8.88 -21.09 -6.81
N GLY A 67 -8.87 -19.84 -7.28
CA GLY A 67 -7.67 -19.00 -7.30
C GLY A 67 -7.24 -18.58 -5.88
N PRO A 68 -5.97 -18.15 -5.71
CA PRO A 68 -5.46 -17.73 -4.42
C PRO A 68 -6.11 -16.41 -3.96
N ASP A 69 -6.36 -16.28 -2.67
CA ASP A 69 -6.73 -14.98 -2.08
C ASP A 69 -5.54 -14.01 -2.10
N PHE A 70 -5.85 -12.74 -2.29
CA PHE A 70 -4.87 -11.67 -2.30
C PHE A 70 -5.03 -10.74 -1.10
N VAL A 71 -3.93 -10.13 -0.69
CA VAL A 71 -3.97 -9.02 0.25
C VAL A 71 -3.83 -7.71 -0.52
N CYS A 72 -4.88 -6.90 -0.47
CA CYS A 72 -4.91 -5.57 -1.07
C CYS A 72 -4.55 -4.53 -0.02
N VAL A 73 -3.52 -3.71 -0.29
CA VAL A 73 -3.17 -2.56 0.56
C VAL A 73 -3.44 -1.28 -0.20
N GLU A 74 -4.39 -0.51 0.31
CA GLU A 74 -4.78 0.79 -0.24
C GLU A 74 -4.03 1.92 0.48
N LEU A 75 -3.37 2.78 -0.28
CA LEU A 75 -2.68 3.95 0.21
C LEU A 75 -3.08 5.19 -0.59
N VAL A 76 -3.57 6.21 0.11
CA VAL A 76 -3.81 7.55 -0.45
C VAL A 76 -2.99 8.54 0.35
N GLY A 77 -2.14 9.30 -0.31
CA GLY A 77 -1.28 10.28 0.35
C GLY A 77 -1.01 11.50 -0.51
N SER A 78 -0.53 12.58 0.12
CA SER A 78 -0.19 13.81 -0.58
C SER A 78 0.92 13.61 -1.62
N ARG A 79 1.79 12.64 -1.39
CA ARG A 79 2.85 12.17 -2.28
C ARG A 79 3.44 10.87 -1.76
N PHE A 80 4.19 10.17 -2.62
CA PHE A 80 4.97 9.01 -2.24
C PHE A 80 6.43 9.19 -2.66
N LEU A 81 7.35 8.89 -1.75
CA LEU A 81 8.78 8.87 -2.01
C LEU A 81 9.16 7.59 -2.77
N ARG A 82 10.33 7.61 -3.40
CA ARG A 82 10.81 6.44 -4.16
C ARG A 82 10.90 5.19 -3.27
N ARG A 83 10.25 4.10 -3.68
CA ARG A 83 10.11 2.82 -2.98
C ARG A 83 9.31 2.87 -1.67
N MET A 84 8.83 4.02 -1.23
CA MET A 84 8.13 4.21 0.04
C MET A 84 6.99 3.20 0.22
N VAL A 85 6.08 3.09 -0.72
CA VAL A 85 4.93 2.17 -0.65
C VAL A 85 5.37 0.73 -0.40
N ARG A 86 6.35 0.25 -1.16
CA ARG A 86 6.84 -1.13 -1.06
C ARG A 86 7.57 -1.43 0.24
N LEU A 87 8.27 -0.44 0.81
CA LEU A 87 8.93 -0.54 2.11
C LEU A 87 7.92 -0.53 3.26
N LEU A 88 6.90 0.34 3.18
CA LEU A 88 5.81 0.39 4.17
C LEU A 88 5.08 -0.94 4.26
N VAL A 89 4.60 -1.44 3.12
CA VAL A 89 3.85 -2.70 3.05
C VAL A 89 4.71 -3.87 3.53
N ALA A 90 5.97 -3.97 3.07
CA ALA A 90 6.88 -5.02 3.51
C ALA A 90 7.13 -4.98 5.03
N SER A 91 7.23 -3.78 5.62
CA SER A 91 7.44 -3.62 7.06
C SER A 91 6.20 -4.00 7.85
N ALA A 92 5.00 -3.68 7.37
CA ALA A 92 3.74 -4.08 8.00
C ALA A 92 3.54 -5.61 7.96
N VAL A 93 3.82 -6.23 6.82
CA VAL A 93 3.75 -7.71 6.67
C VAL A 93 4.79 -8.40 7.55
N ARG A 94 6.05 -7.91 7.59
CA ARG A 94 7.06 -8.42 8.51
C ARG A 94 6.59 -8.36 9.96
N GLU A 95 5.90 -7.29 10.35
CA GLU A 95 5.39 -7.14 11.71
C GLU A 95 4.27 -8.15 12.00
N ALA A 96 3.32 -8.30 11.08
CA ALA A 96 2.22 -9.25 11.19
C ALA A 96 2.69 -10.73 11.20
N SER A 97 3.86 -11.02 10.63
CA SER A 97 4.44 -12.38 10.62
C SER A 97 5.17 -12.75 11.91
N LYS A 98 5.32 -11.82 12.87
CA LYS A 98 5.90 -12.12 14.19
C LYS A 98 4.91 -12.87 15.08
N PRO A 99 5.40 -13.60 16.11
CA PRO A 99 4.56 -14.06 17.21
C PRO A 99 3.77 -12.91 17.83
N LEU A 100 2.52 -13.14 18.24
CA LEU A 100 1.60 -12.10 18.68
C LEU A 100 2.17 -11.24 19.82
N GLU A 101 2.92 -11.85 20.73
CA GLU A 101 3.53 -11.20 21.90
C GLU A 101 4.66 -10.22 21.52
N LEU A 102 5.21 -10.35 20.32
CA LEU A 102 6.33 -9.54 19.83
C LEU A 102 5.88 -8.48 18.79
N ARG A 103 4.60 -8.43 18.50
CA ARG A 103 4.04 -7.49 17.51
C ARG A 103 3.87 -6.09 18.11
N ASP A 104 4.17 -5.09 17.32
CA ASP A 104 4.03 -3.69 17.66
C ASP A 104 3.14 -2.96 16.65
N GLU A 105 1.95 -2.56 17.06
CA GLU A 105 1.01 -1.83 16.21
C GLU A 105 1.52 -0.46 15.74
N ASN A 106 2.46 0.13 16.46
CA ASN A 106 3.05 1.44 16.18
C ASN A 106 4.42 1.35 15.47
N VAL A 107 4.79 0.17 14.98
CA VAL A 107 6.12 -0.04 14.35
C VAL A 107 6.41 0.93 13.22
N LEU A 108 5.44 1.23 12.34
CA LEU A 108 5.63 2.16 11.23
C LEU A 108 5.85 3.60 11.72
N LEU A 109 5.13 4.02 12.76
CA LEU A 109 5.34 5.33 13.40
C LEU A 109 6.74 5.45 14.00
N LYS A 110 7.18 4.42 14.73
CA LYS A 110 8.53 4.36 15.32
C LYS A 110 9.62 4.42 14.26
N ILE A 111 9.42 3.76 13.11
CA ILE A 111 10.37 3.82 11.99
C ILE A 111 10.38 5.22 11.35
N CYS A 112 9.22 5.89 11.23
CA CYS A 112 9.18 7.28 10.76
C CYS A 112 9.98 8.22 11.67
N ASP A 113 9.81 8.08 12.99
CA ASP A 113 10.43 8.94 14.00
C ASP A 113 11.94 8.69 14.14
N ALA A 114 12.39 7.47 13.87
CA ALA A 114 13.79 7.08 14.05
C ALA A 114 14.74 7.68 12.98
N ASP A 115 14.22 8.13 11.84
CA ASP A 115 15.01 8.62 10.68
C ASP A 115 16.17 7.67 10.27
N ASP A 116 15.92 6.36 10.38
CA ASP A 116 16.90 5.30 10.12
C ASP A 116 16.41 4.38 9.00
N ARG A 117 17.11 4.40 7.88
CA ARG A 117 16.82 3.61 6.67
C ARG A 117 17.14 2.12 6.80
N SER A 118 17.78 1.69 7.86
CA SER A 118 18.07 0.28 8.13
C SER A 118 16.90 -0.47 8.77
N LEU A 119 15.94 0.26 9.37
CA LEU A 119 14.81 -0.30 10.11
C LEU A 119 13.70 -0.91 9.24
N PRO A 120 13.31 -0.33 8.09
CA PRO A 120 12.30 -0.93 7.22
C PRO A 120 12.69 -2.32 6.74
N ALA A 121 11.69 -3.15 6.44
CA ALA A 121 11.91 -4.42 5.75
C ALA A 121 12.42 -4.19 4.32
N SER A 122 12.99 -5.22 3.71
CA SER A 122 13.34 -5.19 2.29
C SER A 122 12.11 -4.92 1.44
N ALA A 123 12.23 -4.02 0.45
CA ALA A 123 11.10 -3.62 -0.39
C ALA A 123 10.54 -4.82 -1.18
N PHE A 124 9.24 -5.01 -1.17
CA PHE A 124 8.58 -5.97 -2.05
C PHE A 124 8.85 -5.70 -3.54
N PRO A 125 8.76 -6.73 -4.40
CA PRO A 125 8.78 -6.56 -5.85
C PRO A 125 7.76 -5.51 -6.33
N GLY A 126 8.01 -4.90 -7.48
CA GLY A 126 7.14 -3.87 -8.03
C GLY A 126 5.95 -4.40 -8.83
N ALA A 127 5.90 -5.69 -9.12
CA ALA A 127 4.89 -6.30 -9.98
C ALA A 127 3.45 -6.12 -9.46
N GLY A 128 3.24 -6.19 -8.14
CA GLY A 128 1.93 -5.98 -7.53
C GLY A 128 1.56 -4.51 -7.27
N LEU A 129 2.36 -3.53 -7.76
CA LEU A 129 2.14 -2.13 -7.48
C LEU A 129 1.28 -1.49 -8.58
N CYS A 130 0.02 -1.17 -8.27
CA CYS A 130 -0.92 -0.54 -9.19
C CYS A 130 -1.11 0.94 -8.84
N PHE A 131 -1.02 1.83 -9.84
CA PHE A 131 -1.39 3.23 -9.69
C PHE A 131 -2.89 3.39 -9.97
N ALA A 132 -3.67 3.68 -8.92
CA ALA A 132 -5.12 3.76 -9.02
C ALA A 132 -5.62 5.13 -9.51
N GLY A 133 -4.89 6.21 -9.22
CA GLY A 133 -5.31 7.55 -9.65
C GLY A 133 -4.59 8.69 -8.95
N VAL A 134 -4.93 9.92 -9.36
CA VAL A 134 -4.47 11.16 -8.75
C VAL A 134 -5.65 12.11 -8.56
N GLY A 135 -5.76 12.72 -7.39
CA GLY A 135 -6.73 13.78 -7.08
C GLY A 135 -6.05 15.13 -7.00
N PHE A 136 -6.73 16.17 -7.42
CA PHE A 136 -6.22 17.55 -7.45
C PHE A 136 -6.96 18.50 -6.51
N SER A 137 -8.02 18.05 -5.81
CA SER A 137 -8.82 18.89 -4.93
C SER A 137 -9.19 18.19 -3.63
N TYR A 138 -9.49 19.01 -2.61
CA TYR A 138 -9.98 18.54 -1.31
C TYR A 138 -11.35 17.84 -1.44
N THR A 139 -12.16 18.23 -2.41
CA THR A 139 -13.46 17.62 -2.70
C THR A 139 -13.33 16.19 -3.22
N ASP A 140 -12.35 15.93 -4.09
CA ASP A 140 -12.07 14.58 -4.59
C ASP A 140 -11.64 13.66 -3.46
N PHE A 141 -10.91 14.19 -2.50
CA PHE A 141 -10.47 13.48 -1.32
C PHE A 141 -11.62 13.14 -0.35
N ALA A 142 -12.56 14.07 -0.14
CA ALA A 142 -13.74 13.84 0.68
C ALA A 142 -14.65 12.77 0.06
N PHE A 143 -14.74 12.73 -1.29
CA PHE A 143 -15.46 11.71 -2.04
C PHE A 143 -14.82 10.32 -1.85
N TYR A 144 -13.50 10.22 -1.92
CA TYR A 144 -12.74 8.98 -1.70
C TYR A 144 -12.98 8.42 -0.29
N LYS A 145 -13.04 9.31 0.70
CA LYS A 145 -13.26 8.93 2.10
C LYS A 145 -14.68 8.41 2.37
N LEU A 146 -15.66 8.83 1.56
CA LEU A 146 -17.08 8.49 1.73
C LEU A 146 -17.49 7.19 1.01
N GLN A 147 -16.70 6.67 0.04
CA GLN A 147 -17.07 5.49 -0.74
C GLN A 147 -15.95 4.46 -0.91
N PRO A 148 -15.32 3.96 0.15
CA PRO A 148 -14.19 3.03 0.01
C PRO A 148 -14.56 1.68 -0.66
N LYS A 149 -15.85 1.28 -0.59
CA LYS A 149 -16.33 0.02 -1.21
C LYS A 149 -16.71 0.15 -2.68
N ALA A 150 -17.16 1.32 -3.11
CA ALA A 150 -17.59 1.53 -4.49
C ALA A 150 -16.41 1.62 -5.47
N GLU A 151 -15.26 2.10 -5.02
CA GLU A 151 -14.08 2.26 -5.86
C GLU A 151 -13.28 0.96 -6.03
N ALA A 152 -13.26 0.12 -5.00
CA ALA A 152 -12.75 -1.25 -5.15
C ALA A 152 -13.59 -2.07 -6.14
N ALA A 153 -14.91 -1.85 -6.19
CA ALA A 153 -15.79 -2.44 -7.19
C ALA A 153 -15.52 -1.89 -8.60
N ARG A 154 -15.29 -0.58 -8.72
CA ARG A 154 -15.03 0.09 -10.01
C ARG A 154 -13.65 -0.27 -10.59
N LEU A 155 -12.64 -0.41 -9.76
CA LEU A 155 -11.33 -0.94 -10.17
C LEU A 155 -11.45 -2.40 -10.65
N ARG A 156 -12.31 -3.19 -10.00
CA ARG A 156 -12.63 -4.56 -10.43
C ARG A 156 -13.25 -4.60 -11.83
N GLU A 157 -14.21 -3.73 -12.12
CA GLU A 157 -14.83 -3.62 -13.45
C GLU A 157 -13.83 -3.14 -14.52
N LEU A 158 -12.93 -2.22 -14.17
CA LEU A 158 -11.89 -1.73 -15.10
C LEU A 158 -10.86 -2.82 -15.45
N PHE A 159 -10.49 -3.67 -14.52
CA PHE A 159 -9.60 -4.81 -14.78
C PHE A 159 -10.28 -5.87 -15.65
N LEU A 160 -11.55 -6.17 -15.41
CA LEU A 160 -12.32 -7.13 -16.23
C LEU A 160 -12.53 -6.65 -17.67
N SER A 161 -12.75 -5.35 -17.87
CA SER A 161 -12.95 -4.80 -19.23
C SER A 161 -11.67 -4.73 -20.06
N THR A 162 -10.49 -4.79 -19.46
CA THR A 162 -9.21 -4.82 -20.18
C THR A 162 -8.82 -6.22 -20.65
N GLU A 163 -9.34 -7.28 -20.06
CA GLU A 163 -9.08 -8.65 -20.50
C GLU A 163 -9.91 -9.03 -21.74
N GLU A 164 -11.16 -8.53 -21.85
CA GLU A 164 -12.00 -8.78 -23.04
C GLU A 164 -11.43 -8.17 -24.34
N VAL A 165 -10.65 -7.08 -24.25
CA VAL A 165 -10.05 -6.43 -25.43
C VAL A 165 -8.85 -7.20 -25.98
N THR A 166 -8.18 -8.03 -25.18
CA THR A 166 -7.02 -8.79 -25.63
C THR A 166 -7.37 -10.12 -26.30
N GLU A 167 -8.57 -10.66 -26.09
CA GLU A 167 -9.00 -11.90 -26.72
C GLU A 167 -9.52 -11.70 -28.15
N GLU A 168 -10.14 -10.54 -28.47
CA GLU A 168 -10.63 -10.25 -29.83
C GLU A 168 -9.51 -9.97 -30.84
N GLU A 169 -8.32 -9.52 -30.41
CA GLU A 169 -7.19 -9.26 -31.34
C GLU A 169 -6.40 -10.51 -31.73
N THR A 170 -6.65 -11.67 -31.09
CA THR A 170 -5.93 -12.92 -31.37
C THR A 170 -6.66 -13.86 -32.34
N GLU A 171 -7.93 -13.61 -32.64
CA GLU A 171 -8.71 -14.46 -33.58
C GLU A 171 -8.67 -13.97 -35.05
N GLU A 172 -8.07 -12.82 -35.39
CA GLU A 172 -7.97 -12.29 -36.76
C GLU A 172 -6.57 -12.43 -37.40
N LYS A 173 -5.79 -13.46 -37.09
CA LYS A 173 -4.54 -13.75 -37.80
C LYS A 173 -4.38 -15.22 -38.16
#